data_cd4742748613d6a59a1de888617ed5d4
#
_entry.id   cd4742748613d6a59a1de888617ed5d4
#
_cell.length_a   1.000
_cell.length_b   1.000
_cell.length_c   1.000
_cell.angle_alpha   90.00
_cell.angle_beta   90.00
_cell.angle_gamma   90.00
#
_symmetry.space_group_name_H-M   'P 1'
#
loop_
_entity.id
_entity.type
_entity.pdbx_description
1 polymer ?
#
loop_
_entity_poly.entity_id
_entity_poly.type
_entity_poly.pdbx_seq_one_letter_code
_entity_poly.pdbx_strand_id
1 'polypeptide(L)'
;MNFRPRLIHLRPKHSSRTRLIISFFLGAFLAVACQSTKTADTDLTTQTLAKINFADWIIVSELESQALLYLEQEPLKLGSIGSAILEKDPLNLIGRLALSKFYSSLGTIETGTDFKESYEESIRIISESGNGSPEKPWVVSSNQVAELFLKDRGISRVGGVYQSNLQQKLGLMILGLEGVNTRPQEYYFDLSHLLNSANAYLSTDKTQDSDNPWPLLRLLSESRDSAAQAAIGAYLVKQKNYKSAINWLTASAQQDNLFAHTLLARIFWSQFSGIEQMLRSDRDESTLTAENRESLRSQLNDLKTKSQSHHRQAISLGSVESMYTLGRLLFEGKFGPGKVIEGQELLEQSGKLGNAESFLFLAHHYRFGSIVRKDISRSTTFFSQAAKLRNPEAIVAFARFLISPAGEGFREEEQFGIVKLLEELVAEKEPEAMVVLGNLSAAGVQTDQSFRRAISWYKKAVKAVSNNIDEASDEIINEVAWILATTSKRSLKRARYALRIIDKRMQDSTLAREKPEFLDTWAAALAANGQFEKAIEIQKQAISK
;
A
#
# COMPACT_ATOMS: atom_id res chain seq x y z
N MET A 1 9.01 44.65 -14.36
CA MET A 1 9.91 43.52 -14.14
C MET A 1 9.06 42.28 -14.08
N ASN A 2 8.98 41.58 -15.20
CA ASN A 2 8.10 40.43 -15.38
C ASN A 2 8.68 39.19 -14.69
N PHE A 3 8.11 38.79 -13.57
CA PHE A 3 8.36 37.50 -12.98
C PHE A 3 7.70 36.42 -13.85
N ARG A 4 8.49 35.73 -14.66
CA ARG A 4 8.07 34.44 -15.21
C ARG A 4 8.20 33.41 -14.06
N PRO A 5 7.12 32.74 -13.65
CA PRO A 5 7.27 31.58 -12.78
C PRO A 5 8.03 30.51 -13.56
N ARG A 6 9.20 30.12 -13.11
CA ARG A 6 9.85 28.89 -13.56
C ARG A 6 8.86 27.76 -13.23
N LEU A 7 8.38 27.13 -14.27
CA LEU A 7 7.76 25.82 -14.19
C LEU A 7 8.78 24.90 -13.50
N ILE A 8 8.56 24.65 -12.22
CA ILE A 8 9.11 23.48 -11.59
C ILE A 8 8.44 22.31 -12.32
N HIS A 9 9.19 21.72 -13.25
CA HIS A 9 8.87 20.40 -13.75
C HIS A 9 8.95 19.47 -12.54
N LEU A 10 7.80 19.33 -11.85
CA LEU A 10 7.56 18.14 -11.07
C LEU A 10 7.55 16.99 -12.06
N ARG A 11 8.75 16.46 -12.36
CA ARG A 11 8.82 15.06 -12.76
C ARG A 11 8.07 14.35 -11.67
N PRO A 12 7.12 13.45 -11.99
CA PRO A 12 6.60 12.56 -10.98
C PRO A 12 7.84 11.89 -10.37
N LYS A 13 8.24 12.32 -9.19
CA LYS A 13 9.11 11.50 -8.38
C LYS A 13 8.35 10.18 -8.32
N HIS A 14 8.89 9.17 -8.92
CA HIS A 14 8.62 7.82 -8.52
C HIS A 14 9.03 7.75 -7.04
N SER A 15 8.21 8.32 -6.19
CA SER A 15 8.10 7.86 -4.85
C SER A 15 7.61 6.42 -5.00
N SER A 16 8.56 5.52 -5.08
CA SER A 16 8.37 4.09 -4.85
C SER A 16 8.01 3.87 -3.39
N ARG A 17 6.96 4.51 -2.95
CA ARG A 17 6.27 4.31 -1.69
C ARG A 17 4.81 3.98 -1.93
N THR A 18 4.49 3.37 -3.07
CA THR A 18 3.56 2.27 -3.01
C THR A 18 4.34 1.15 -2.36
N ARG A 19 4.56 1.27 -1.07
CA ARG A 19 4.83 0.11 -0.25
C ARG A 19 3.64 -0.81 -0.44
N LEU A 20 3.76 -1.71 -1.44
CA LEU A 20 3.38 -3.07 -1.14
C LEU A 20 3.92 -3.25 0.27
N ILE A 21 3.04 -3.50 1.22
CA ILE A 21 3.43 -3.93 2.54
C ILE A 21 3.97 -5.35 2.38
N ILE A 22 5.19 -5.44 1.86
CA ILE A 22 6.14 -6.49 2.15
C ILE A 22 7.08 -5.80 3.10
N SER A 23 6.63 -5.69 4.36
CA SER A 23 7.43 -5.15 5.45
C SER A 23 8.55 -6.13 5.76
N PHE A 24 9.74 -5.84 5.26
CA PHE A 24 10.96 -6.28 5.91
C PHE A 24 11.32 -5.20 6.93
N PHE A 25 10.99 -5.45 8.19
CA PHE A 25 11.59 -4.71 9.30
C PHE A 25 12.87 -5.41 9.76
N LEU A 26 13.98 -4.70 9.62
CA LEU A 26 15.19 -4.92 10.41
C LEU A 26 15.29 -3.75 11.39
N GLY A 27 15.53 -4.05 12.66
CA GLY A 27 16.05 -3.04 13.59
C GLY A 27 15.43 -3.06 14.98
N ALA A 28 16.00 -3.71 15.76
CA ALA A 28 16.53 -3.94 17.11
C ALA A 28 16.22 -2.88 18.19
N PHE A 29 15.90 -3.45 19.36
CA PHE A 29 16.36 -3.20 20.74
C PHE A 29 15.61 -2.25 21.67
N LEU A 30 15.30 -2.86 22.78
CA LEU A 30 15.25 -2.66 24.22
C LEU A 30 13.83 -2.57 24.78
N ALA A 31 13.38 -3.68 25.36
CA ALA A 31 13.47 -4.16 26.74
C ALA A 31 12.86 -3.19 27.77
N VAL A 32 11.85 -3.62 28.45
CA VAL A 32 11.84 -3.91 29.87
C VAL A 32 10.49 -4.54 30.25
N ALA A 33 10.60 -5.59 30.98
CA ALA A 33 9.62 -6.42 31.63
C ALA A 33 8.43 -5.68 32.26
N CYS A 34 7.21 -6.21 32.03
CA CYS A 34 6.29 -6.45 33.13
C CYS A 34 5.25 -7.52 32.79
N GLN A 35 5.38 -8.61 33.50
CA GLN A 35 4.34 -9.52 33.99
C GLN A 35 3.53 -10.35 33.01
N SER A 36 3.98 -11.59 32.96
CA SER A 36 3.24 -12.83 32.75
C SER A 36 1.90 -12.83 33.49
N THR A 37 0.81 -12.93 32.77
CA THR A 37 -0.39 -13.70 33.14
C THR A 37 -1.40 -13.60 31.99
N LYS A 38 -1.17 -14.32 30.90
CA LYS A 38 -2.18 -14.69 29.88
C LYS A 38 -1.60 -15.54 28.73
N THR A 39 -0.52 -16.25 28.97
CA THR A 39 0.07 -17.16 27.98
C THR A 39 -0.51 -18.58 28.02
N ALA A 40 -1.45 -18.87 28.92
CA ALA A 40 -1.95 -20.23 29.12
C ALA A 40 -2.99 -20.68 28.07
N ASP A 41 -3.83 -19.77 27.55
CA ASP A 41 -4.96 -20.16 26.67
C ASP A 41 -4.59 -20.24 25.18
N THR A 42 -3.67 -19.41 24.70
CA THR A 42 -3.10 -19.52 23.32
C THR A 42 -2.29 -20.81 23.16
N ASP A 43 -1.68 -21.27 24.23
CA ASP A 43 -0.89 -22.51 24.24
C ASP A 43 -1.78 -23.74 24.10
N LEU A 44 -3.00 -23.73 24.64
CA LEU A 44 -3.94 -24.85 24.58
C LEU A 44 -4.49 -25.07 23.17
N THR A 45 -4.82 -23.99 22.45
CA THR A 45 -5.33 -24.03 21.05
C THR A 45 -4.24 -24.52 20.10
N THR A 46 -3.05 -23.98 20.24
CA THR A 46 -1.88 -24.38 19.44
C THR A 46 -1.48 -25.83 19.74
N GLN A 47 -1.53 -26.28 20.98
CA GLN A 47 -1.26 -27.65 21.38
C GLN A 47 -2.31 -28.64 20.88
N THR A 48 -3.56 -28.24 20.74
CA THR A 48 -4.63 -29.11 20.23
C THR A 48 -4.56 -29.25 18.71
N LEU A 49 -4.35 -28.15 17.99
CA LEU A 49 -4.16 -28.13 16.53
C LEU A 49 -2.84 -28.81 16.12
N ALA A 50 -1.79 -28.70 16.92
CA ALA A 50 -0.50 -29.39 16.67
C ALA A 50 -0.57 -30.92 16.77
N LYS A 51 -1.67 -31.51 17.23
CA LYS A 51 -1.86 -32.97 17.33
C LYS A 51 -2.33 -33.63 16.04
N ILE A 52 -2.83 -32.85 15.08
CA ILE A 52 -3.27 -33.41 13.78
C ILE A 52 -2.04 -33.71 12.96
N ASN A 53 -1.82 -34.99 12.61
CA ASN A 53 -0.77 -35.32 11.67
C ASN A 53 -1.14 -34.87 10.26
N PHE A 54 -0.15 -34.63 9.40
CA PHE A 54 -0.40 -34.05 8.09
C PHE A 54 -1.21 -34.94 7.15
N ALA A 55 -1.13 -36.27 7.27
CA ALA A 55 -1.92 -37.19 6.48
C ALA A 55 -3.43 -37.07 6.81
N ASP A 56 -3.77 -36.96 8.10
CA ASP A 56 -5.14 -36.71 8.55
C ASP A 56 -5.62 -35.33 8.14
N TRP A 57 -4.75 -34.31 8.18
CA TRP A 57 -5.07 -32.95 7.73
C TRP A 57 -5.44 -32.92 6.25
N ILE A 58 -4.76 -33.65 5.37
CA ILE A 58 -5.13 -33.75 3.94
C ILE A 58 -6.55 -34.29 3.80
N ILE A 59 -6.90 -35.36 4.53
CA ILE A 59 -8.24 -35.94 4.50
C ILE A 59 -9.27 -34.95 5.01
N VAL A 60 -9.01 -34.28 6.13
CA VAL A 60 -9.91 -33.26 6.70
C VAL A 60 -10.13 -32.11 5.73
N SER A 61 -9.10 -31.59 5.10
CA SER A 61 -9.20 -30.48 4.13
C SER A 61 -10.06 -30.86 2.90
N GLU A 62 -9.99 -32.09 2.42
CA GLU A 62 -10.85 -32.62 1.37
C GLU A 62 -12.31 -32.72 1.83
N LEU A 63 -12.53 -33.25 3.05
CA LEU A 63 -13.88 -33.35 3.65
C LEU A 63 -14.49 -31.99 3.95
N GLU A 64 -13.69 -31.01 4.39
CA GLU A 64 -14.10 -29.61 4.58
C GLU A 64 -14.67 -29.02 3.27
N SER A 65 -13.95 -29.21 2.17
CA SER A 65 -14.39 -28.76 0.85
C SER A 65 -15.70 -29.40 0.42
N GLN A 66 -15.86 -30.71 0.68
CA GLN A 66 -17.12 -31.43 0.42
C GLN A 66 -18.24 -30.96 1.33
N ALA A 67 -17.98 -30.73 2.63
CA ALA A 67 -18.99 -30.25 3.56
C ALA A 67 -19.51 -28.87 3.13
N LEU A 68 -18.62 -27.93 2.79
CA LEU A 68 -19.00 -26.59 2.34
C LEU A 68 -19.88 -26.62 1.09
N LEU A 69 -19.65 -27.56 0.16
CA LEU A 69 -20.46 -27.74 -1.04
C LEU A 69 -21.91 -28.17 -0.71
N TYR A 70 -22.10 -29.02 0.32
CA TYR A 70 -23.39 -29.57 0.66
C TYR A 70 -24.17 -28.78 1.73
N LEU A 71 -23.60 -27.79 2.37
CA LEU A 71 -24.20 -27.05 3.50
C LEU A 71 -25.60 -26.51 3.22
N GLU A 72 -25.85 -26.02 2.01
CA GLU A 72 -27.13 -25.37 1.65
C GLU A 72 -28.07 -26.31 0.85
N GLN A 73 -27.50 -27.20 0.03
CA GLN A 73 -28.29 -27.96 -0.96
C GLN A 73 -28.61 -29.37 -0.53
N GLU A 74 -27.73 -30.06 0.18
CA GLU A 74 -27.87 -31.48 0.50
C GLU A 74 -27.46 -31.78 1.96
N PRO A 75 -28.13 -31.19 2.97
CA PRO A 75 -27.71 -31.29 4.37
C PRO A 75 -27.70 -32.74 4.91
N LEU A 76 -28.44 -33.66 4.30
CA LEU A 76 -28.40 -35.07 4.70
C LEU A 76 -27.08 -35.79 4.41
N LYS A 77 -26.27 -35.29 3.48
CA LYS A 77 -24.91 -35.80 3.23
C LYS A 77 -23.92 -35.39 4.29
N LEU A 78 -24.22 -34.37 5.06
CA LEU A 78 -23.31 -33.79 6.03
C LEU A 78 -23.04 -34.68 7.25
N GLY A 79 -23.92 -35.62 7.56
CA GLY A 79 -23.79 -36.47 8.75
C GLY A 79 -22.50 -37.29 8.77
N SER A 80 -22.23 -38.04 7.70
CA SER A 80 -21.01 -38.83 7.58
C SER A 80 -19.75 -37.97 7.41
N ILE A 81 -19.85 -36.88 6.64
CA ILE A 81 -18.75 -35.99 6.39
C ILE A 81 -18.34 -35.24 7.68
N GLY A 82 -19.30 -34.66 8.39
CA GLY A 82 -19.07 -33.96 9.65
C GLY A 82 -18.47 -34.86 10.74
N SER A 83 -19.01 -36.10 10.85
CA SER A 83 -18.46 -37.09 11.80
C SER A 83 -17.02 -37.47 11.47
N ALA A 84 -16.70 -37.71 10.19
CA ALA A 84 -15.34 -38.04 9.77
C ALA A 84 -14.34 -36.88 9.98
N ILE A 85 -14.80 -35.66 9.82
CA ILE A 85 -13.96 -34.46 10.16
C ILE A 85 -13.68 -34.45 11.67
N LEU A 86 -14.72 -34.52 12.51
CA LEU A 86 -14.58 -34.42 13.97
C LEU A 86 -13.84 -35.58 14.62
N GLU A 87 -13.82 -36.77 13.97
CA GLU A 87 -12.98 -37.89 14.42
C GLU A 87 -11.50 -37.56 14.39
N LYS A 88 -11.07 -36.74 13.41
CA LYS A 88 -9.67 -36.36 13.22
C LYS A 88 -9.32 -34.98 13.79
N ASP A 89 -10.24 -34.05 13.71
CA ASP A 89 -10.15 -32.67 14.24
C ASP A 89 -11.40 -32.33 15.08
N PRO A 90 -11.45 -32.65 16.38
CA PRO A 90 -12.60 -32.44 17.24
C PRO A 90 -13.03 -30.97 17.40
N LEU A 91 -12.13 -30.03 17.15
CA LEU A 91 -12.41 -28.59 17.23
C LEU A 91 -12.76 -27.97 15.88
N ASN A 92 -12.82 -28.76 14.83
CA ASN A 92 -13.04 -28.27 13.48
C ASN A 92 -14.37 -27.54 13.31
N LEU A 93 -14.28 -26.26 12.92
CA LEU A 93 -15.42 -25.39 12.75
C LEU A 93 -16.42 -25.92 11.71
N ILE A 94 -15.93 -26.43 10.58
CA ILE A 94 -16.76 -26.92 9.47
C ILE A 94 -17.43 -28.22 9.84
N GLY A 95 -16.73 -29.13 10.53
CA GLY A 95 -17.31 -30.41 10.99
C GLY A 95 -18.46 -30.18 11.97
N ARG A 96 -18.33 -29.26 12.92
CA ARG A 96 -19.37 -28.91 13.88
C ARG A 96 -20.57 -28.26 13.19
N LEU A 97 -20.35 -27.32 12.25
CA LEU A 97 -21.44 -26.74 11.46
C LEU A 97 -22.17 -27.79 10.62
N ALA A 98 -21.42 -28.69 10.01
CA ALA A 98 -22.01 -29.78 9.19
C ALA A 98 -22.96 -30.66 9.99
N LEU A 99 -22.55 -31.10 11.20
CA LEU A 99 -23.41 -31.90 12.06
C LEU A 99 -24.61 -31.12 12.62
N SER A 100 -24.43 -29.86 12.97
CA SER A 100 -25.55 -29.01 13.37
C SER A 100 -26.62 -28.92 12.27
N LYS A 101 -26.21 -28.67 11.04
CA LYS A 101 -27.11 -28.62 9.87
C LYS A 101 -27.78 -30.00 9.57
N PHE A 102 -27.00 -31.06 9.67
CA PHE A 102 -27.50 -32.43 9.46
C PHE A 102 -28.62 -32.79 10.46
N TYR A 103 -28.35 -32.68 11.76
CA TYR A 103 -29.32 -33.01 12.79
C TYR A 103 -30.56 -32.10 12.78
N SER A 104 -30.38 -30.83 12.48
CA SER A 104 -31.47 -29.88 12.28
C SER A 104 -32.36 -30.31 11.09
N SER A 105 -31.78 -30.80 10.00
CA SER A 105 -32.52 -31.28 8.82
C SER A 105 -33.31 -32.60 9.08
N LEU A 106 -32.85 -33.40 10.04
CA LEU A 106 -33.55 -34.63 10.49
C LEU A 106 -34.67 -34.34 11.51
N GLY A 107 -34.80 -33.09 11.97
CA GLY A 107 -35.74 -32.72 13.01
C GLY A 107 -35.31 -33.09 14.43
N THR A 108 -34.09 -33.54 14.65
CA THR A 108 -33.49 -33.82 15.97
C THR A 108 -32.93 -32.51 16.56
N ILE A 109 -33.85 -31.65 17.03
CA ILE A 109 -33.55 -30.25 17.39
C ILE A 109 -32.51 -30.17 18.52
N GLU A 110 -32.64 -31.02 19.54
CA GLU A 110 -31.73 -31.02 20.70
C GLU A 110 -30.28 -31.28 20.27
N THR A 111 -30.02 -32.38 19.57
CA THR A 111 -28.67 -32.71 19.07
C THR A 111 -28.15 -31.67 18.07
N GLY A 112 -29.02 -31.12 17.22
CA GLY A 112 -28.64 -30.03 16.30
C GLY A 112 -28.22 -28.77 17.05
N THR A 113 -28.84 -28.48 18.21
CA THR A 113 -28.51 -27.36 19.08
C THR A 113 -27.17 -27.59 19.78
N ASP A 114 -26.90 -28.79 20.31
CA ASP A 114 -25.62 -29.13 20.95
C ASP A 114 -24.42 -28.90 19.98
N PHE A 115 -24.58 -29.33 18.71
CA PHE A 115 -23.54 -29.06 17.70
C PHE A 115 -23.45 -27.59 17.31
N LYS A 116 -24.53 -26.82 17.36
CA LYS A 116 -24.51 -25.38 17.16
C LYS A 116 -23.76 -24.67 18.30
N GLU A 117 -24.02 -25.04 19.54
CA GLU A 117 -23.27 -24.51 20.69
C GLU A 117 -21.79 -24.85 20.59
N SER A 118 -21.46 -26.08 20.17
CA SER A 118 -20.08 -26.49 19.91
C SER A 118 -19.42 -25.68 18.78
N TYR A 119 -20.18 -25.33 17.73
CA TYR A 119 -19.71 -24.44 16.65
C TYR A 119 -19.39 -23.03 17.19
N GLU A 120 -20.31 -22.45 17.98
CA GLU A 120 -20.13 -21.12 18.59
C GLU A 120 -18.93 -21.12 19.55
N GLU A 121 -18.68 -22.23 20.24
CA GLU A 121 -17.48 -22.41 21.07
C GLU A 121 -16.20 -22.42 20.20
N SER A 122 -16.17 -23.08 19.03
CA SER A 122 -15.02 -23.03 18.13
C SER A 122 -14.75 -21.60 17.62
N ILE A 123 -15.80 -20.84 17.29
CA ILE A 123 -15.68 -19.42 16.93
C ILE A 123 -15.05 -18.62 18.06
N ARG A 124 -15.46 -18.86 19.31
CA ARG A 124 -14.90 -18.19 20.48
C ARG A 124 -13.42 -18.50 20.66
N ILE A 125 -13.04 -19.79 20.58
CA ILE A 125 -11.64 -20.24 20.68
C ILE A 125 -10.76 -19.55 19.63
N ILE A 126 -11.18 -19.54 18.35
CA ILE A 126 -10.43 -18.84 17.29
C ILE A 126 -10.33 -17.34 17.61
N SER A 127 -11.43 -16.71 18.09
CA SER A 127 -11.46 -15.27 18.41
C SER A 127 -10.49 -14.89 19.52
N GLU A 128 -10.34 -15.73 20.52
CA GLU A 128 -9.44 -15.53 21.67
C GLU A 128 -7.97 -15.76 21.31
N SER A 129 -7.68 -16.55 20.26
CA SER A 129 -6.31 -16.82 19.80
C SER A 129 -5.59 -15.59 19.25
N GLY A 130 -6.33 -14.60 18.74
CA GLY A 130 -5.76 -13.42 18.10
C GLY A 130 -6.73 -12.26 17.96
N ASN A 131 -6.35 -11.28 17.14
CA ASN A 131 -7.21 -10.16 16.73
C ASN A 131 -7.22 -9.94 15.21
N GLY A 132 -6.62 -10.85 14.45
CA GLY A 132 -6.53 -10.79 13.00
C GLY A 132 -5.54 -9.76 12.44
N SER A 133 -4.70 -9.16 13.29
CA SER A 133 -3.62 -8.29 12.83
C SER A 133 -2.36 -9.09 12.46
N PRO A 134 -1.40 -8.49 11.71
CA PRO A 134 -0.12 -9.14 11.40
C PRO A 134 0.67 -9.56 12.66
N GLU A 135 0.54 -8.78 13.75
CA GLU A 135 1.25 -9.00 15.01
C GLU A 135 0.57 -10.05 15.88
N LYS A 136 -0.75 -10.20 15.73
CA LYS A 136 -1.55 -11.14 16.52
C LYS A 136 -2.64 -11.80 15.65
N PRO A 137 -2.26 -12.67 14.72
CA PRO A 137 -3.19 -13.35 13.82
C PRO A 137 -4.07 -14.35 14.59
N TRP A 138 -5.21 -14.70 14.01
CA TRP A 138 -6.02 -15.80 14.49
C TRP A 138 -5.40 -17.15 14.11
N VAL A 139 -5.47 -18.14 14.99
CA VAL A 139 -4.98 -19.50 14.73
C VAL A 139 -6.11 -20.35 14.16
N VAL A 140 -5.89 -21.00 13.02
CA VAL A 140 -6.87 -21.85 12.33
C VAL A 140 -6.22 -23.10 11.75
N SER A 141 -7.02 -24.16 11.53
CA SER A 141 -6.53 -25.44 10.99
C SER A 141 -6.41 -25.46 9.46
N SER A 142 -7.18 -24.61 8.75
CA SER A 142 -7.17 -24.58 7.28
C SER A 142 -7.61 -23.21 6.74
N ASN A 143 -7.41 -23.00 5.43
CA ASN A 143 -7.92 -21.85 4.70
C ASN A 143 -9.46 -21.81 4.68
N GLN A 144 -10.11 -22.97 4.58
CA GLN A 144 -11.57 -23.10 4.59
C GLN A 144 -12.15 -22.69 5.95
N VAL A 145 -11.51 -23.08 7.05
CA VAL A 145 -11.90 -22.65 8.40
C VAL A 145 -11.72 -21.13 8.56
N ALA A 146 -10.64 -20.56 8.05
CA ALA A 146 -10.44 -19.11 8.07
C ALA A 146 -11.54 -18.37 7.31
N GLU A 147 -11.92 -18.85 6.15
CA GLU A 147 -12.98 -18.27 5.33
C GLU A 147 -14.35 -18.34 6.01
N LEU A 148 -14.71 -19.51 6.57
CA LEU A 148 -15.96 -19.69 7.31
C LEU A 148 -16.01 -18.78 8.54
N PHE A 149 -14.90 -18.65 9.28
CA PHE A 149 -14.78 -17.78 10.44
C PHE A 149 -15.01 -16.30 10.08
N LEU A 150 -14.51 -15.82 8.94
CA LEU A 150 -14.79 -14.48 8.44
C LEU A 150 -16.25 -14.34 7.99
N LYS A 151 -16.79 -15.35 7.28
CA LYS A 151 -18.19 -15.35 6.82
C LYS A 151 -19.17 -15.25 7.99
N ASP A 152 -18.89 -15.92 9.12
CA ASP A 152 -19.70 -15.83 10.35
C ASP A 152 -19.73 -14.40 10.92
N ARG A 153 -18.72 -13.59 10.66
CA ARG A 153 -18.64 -12.16 11.01
C ARG A 153 -19.23 -11.22 9.96
N GLY A 154 -19.86 -11.75 8.92
CA GLY A 154 -20.39 -10.94 7.81
C GLY A 154 -19.31 -10.41 6.86
N ILE A 155 -18.11 -10.99 6.89
CA ILE A 155 -16.97 -10.59 6.04
C ILE A 155 -16.90 -11.54 4.85
N SER A 156 -17.01 -10.98 3.64
CA SER A 156 -16.91 -11.73 2.39
C SER A 156 -15.47 -11.73 1.87
N ARG A 157 -14.89 -12.91 1.67
CA ARG A 157 -13.56 -13.04 1.06
C ARG A 157 -13.59 -12.58 -0.39
N VAL A 158 -12.58 -11.76 -0.76
CA VAL A 158 -12.34 -11.29 -2.16
C VAL A 158 -10.93 -11.63 -2.64
N GLY A 159 -10.13 -12.31 -1.83
CA GLY A 159 -8.79 -12.75 -2.20
C GLY A 159 -7.99 -13.22 -1.01
N GLY A 160 -6.76 -13.64 -1.26
CA GLY A 160 -5.84 -14.04 -0.20
C GLY A 160 -4.50 -14.50 -0.76
N VAL A 161 -3.52 -14.58 0.13
CA VAL A 161 -2.17 -15.04 -0.20
C VAL A 161 -1.49 -15.62 1.03
N TYR A 162 -0.80 -16.76 0.86
CA TYR A 162 0.09 -17.26 1.90
C TYR A 162 1.37 -16.45 1.94
N GLN A 163 1.85 -16.19 3.13
CA GLN A 163 3.09 -15.46 3.38
C GLN A 163 3.80 -15.99 4.63
N SER A 164 5.10 -15.74 4.74
CA SER A 164 5.87 -16.00 5.95
C SER A 164 6.49 -14.70 6.46
N ASN A 165 6.57 -14.54 7.76
CA ASN A 165 7.25 -13.44 8.43
C ASN A 165 8.09 -13.96 9.60
N LEU A 166 8.75 -13.05 10.35
CA LEU A 166 9.61 -13.40 11.48
C LEU A 166 8.87 -14.11 12.64
N GLN A 167 7.57 -13.94 12.75
CA GLN A 167 6.74 -14.48 13.83
C GLN A 167 5.93 -15.70 13.39
N GLN A 168 5.61 -15.78 12.10
CA GLN A 168 4.78 -16.83 11.52
C GLN A 168 5.53 -17.51 10.38
N LYS A 169 5.79 -18.80 10.54
CA LYS A 169 6.44 -19.61 9.50
C LYS A 169 5.52 -19.83 8.30
N LEU A 170 4.21 -19.91 8.53
CA LEU A 170 3.16 -19.99 7.52
C LEU A 170 1.96 -19.17 7.98
N GLY A 171 1.82 -17.96 7.45
CA GLY A 171 0.65 -17.10 7.61
C GLY A 171 -0.24 -17.10 6.38
N LEU A 172 -1.53 -16.88 6.55
CA LEU A 172 -2.49 -16.64 5.50
C LEU A 172 -3.08 -15.23 5.69
N MET A 173 -2.90 -14.37 4.71
CA MET A 173 -3.61 -13.10 4.63
C MET A 173 -4.82 -13.26 3.72
N ILE A 174 -6.01 -12.93 4.23
CA ILE A 174 -7.26 -12.88 3.48
C ILE A 174 -7.68 -11.43 3.33
N LEU A 175 -8.05 -11.06 2.11
CA LEU A 175 -8.73 -9.79 1.81
C LEU A 175 -10.23 -10.01 1.95
N GLY A 176 -10.88 -9.28 2.84
CA GLY A 176 -12.30 -9.40 3.14
C GLY A 176 -13.04 -8.06 3.04
N LEU A 177 -14.28 -8.10 2.57
CA LEU A 177 -15.20 -6.97 2.49
C LEU A 177 -16.25 -7.04 3.62
N GLU A 178 -16.35 -5.96 4.40
CA GLU A 178 -17.42 -5.72 5.37
C GLU A 178 -18.49 -4.84 4.73
N GLY A 179 -19.56 -5.45 4.22
CA GLY A 179 -20.67 -4.70 3.61
C GLY A 179 -20.42 -4.24 2.17
N VAL A 180 -21.29 -3.35 1.71
CA VAL A 180 -21.31 -2.85 0.32
C VAL A 180 -20.59 -1.49 0.27
N ASN A 181 -19.82 -1.25 -0.82
CA ASN A 181 -19.07 0.01 -1.03
C ASN A 181 -18.01 0.31 0.04
N THR A 182 -17.40 -0.72 0.60
CA THR A 182 -16.24 -0.63 1.49
C THR A 182 -14.97 -1.04 0.75
N ARG A 183 -13.82 -0.69 1.30
CA ARG A 183 -12.54 -1.22 0.79
C ARG A 183 -12.25 -2.57 1.46
N PRO A 184 -11.61 -3.52 0.75
CA PRO A 184 -11.14 -4.74 1.37
C PRO A 184 -10.19 -4.46 2.53
N GLN A 185 -10.39 -5.18 3.63
CA GLN A 185 -9.50 -5.17 4.79
C GLN A 185 -8.65 -6.45 4.79
N GLU A 186 -7.48 -6.37 5.40
CA GLU A 186 -6.56 -7.50 5.53
C GLU A 186 -6.80 -8.20 6.87
N TYR A 187 -7.02 -9.51 6.81
CA TYR A 187 -7.21 -10.39 7.98
C TYR A 187 -6.13 -11.45 7.97
N TYR A 188 -5.45 -11.61 9.10
CA TYR A 188 -4.28 -12.46 9.22
C TYR A 188 -4.56 -13.69 10.06
N PHE A 189 -4.14 -14.85 9.55
CA PHE A 189 -4.29 -16.16 10.16
C PHE A 189 -2.93 -16.86 10.26
N ASP A 190 -2.72 -17.62 11.34
CA ASP A 190 -1.52 -18.42 11.57
C ASP A 190 -1.82 -19.91 11.34
N LEU A 191 -1.10 -20.51 10.42
CA LEU A 191 -1.11 -21.93 10.10
C LEU A 191 0.28 -22.58 10.31
N SER A 192 1.18 -21.91 11.05
CA SER A 192 2.57 -22.37 11.25
C SER A 192 2.66 -23.76 11.87
N HIS A 193 1.65 -24.18 12.65
CA HIS A 193 1.58 -25.50 13.26
C HIS A 193 1.54 -26.66 12.21
N LEU A 194 1.04 -26.39 10.99
CA LEU A 194 1.02 -27.37 9.91
C LEU A 194 2.38 -27.58 9.26
N LEU A 195 3.25 -26.58 9.29
CA LEU A 195 4.45 -26.57 8.47
C LEU A 195 5.40 -27.71 8.85
N ASN A 196 5.64 -27.91 10.14
CA ASN A 196 6.55 -28.96 10.62
C ASN A 196 6.05 -30.37 10.24
N SER A 197 4.75 -30.64 10.44
CA SER A 197 4.17 -31.95 10.10
C SER A 197 4.09 -32.15 8.58
N ALA A 198 3.80 -31.09 7.82
CA ALA A 198 3.82 -31.09 6.37
C ALA A 198 5.22 -31.38 5.81
N ASN A 199 6.23 -30.72 6.31
CA ASN A 199 7.60 -30.93 5.86
C ASN A 199 8.11 -32.33 6.21
N ALA A 200 7.80 -32.84 7.40
CA ALA A 200 8.13 -34.21 7.78
C ALA A 200 7.48 -35.28 6.85
N TYR A 201 6.28 -34.99 6.35
CA TYR A 201 5.53 -35.90 5.47
C TYR A 201 5.93 -35.77 3.99
N LEU A 202 6.14 -34.52 3.50
CA LEU A 202 6.39 -34.22 2.09
C LEU A 202 7.85 -34.28 1.69
N SER A 203 8.79 -34.14 2.63
CA SER A 203 10.21 -34.13 2.34
C SER A 203 10.76 -35.56 2.18
N THR A 204 11.44 -35.80 1.05
CA THR A 204 12.22 -37.02 0.82
C THR A 204 13.61 -36.95 1.43
N ASP A 205 14.06 -35.77 1.80
CA ASP A 205 15.41 -35.49 2.35
C ASP A 205 15.28 -34.88 3.75
N LYS A 206 15.72 -35.62 4.76
CA LYS A 206 15.69 -35.24 6.17
C LYS A 206 16.65 -34.09 6.53
N THR A 207 17.48 -33.65 5.59
CA THR A 207 18.41 -32.50 5.76
C THR A 207 17.80 -31.16 5.35
N GLN A 208 16.58 -31.16 4.80
CA GLN A 208 15.90 -29.90 4.42
C GLN A 208 15.45 -29.10 5.64
N ASP A 209 15.54 -27.80 5.51
CA ASP A 209 15.09 -26.84 6.51
C ASP A 209 13.62 -27.06 6.86
N SER A 210 13.35 -27.35 8.14
CA SER A 210 11.98 -27.58 8.66
C SER A 210 11.04 -26.39 8.46
N ASP A 211 11.59 -25.22 8.15
CA ASP A 211 10.83 -23.97 7.99
C ASP A 211 10.52 -23.62 6.52
N ASN A 212 10.84 -24.53 5.58
CA ASN A 212 10.58 -24.33 4.16
C ASN A 212 9.08 -24.52 3.80
N PRO A 213 8.35 -23.47 3.39
CA PRO A 213 6.92 -23.59 3.07
C PRO A 213 6.62 -24.18 1.67
N TRP A 214 7.64 -24.33 0.82
CA TRP A 214 7.47 -24.68 -0.60
C TRP A 214 6.76 -26.01 -0.85
N PRO A 215 7.09 -27.11 -0.18
CA PRO A 215 6.43 -28.39 -0.44
C PRO A 215 4.92 -28.30 -0.16
N LEU A 216 4.54 -27.64 0.94
CA LEU A 216 3.14 -27.45 1.32
C LEU A 216 2.42 -26.50 0.35
N LEU A 217 3.00 -25.35 0.02
CA LEU A 217 2.40 -24.40 -0.93
C LEU A 217 2.19 -25.02 -2.31
N ARG A 218 3.11 -25.88 -2.75
CA ARG A 218 2.97 -26.60 -4.01
C ARG A 218 1.77 -27.58 -3.97
N LEU A 219 1.66 -28.38 -2.91
CA LEU A 219 0.53 -29.29 -2.72
C LEU A 219 -0.81 -28.53 -2.73
N LEU A 220 -0.90 -27.46 -1.94
CA LEU A 220 -2.11 -26.62 -1.87
C LEU A 220 -2.45 -26.02 -3.24
N SER A 221 -1.45 -25.55 -3.99
CA SER A 221 -1.66 -24.98 -5.33
C SER A 221 -2.16 -26.00 -6.33
N GLU A 222 -1.67 -27.23 -6.28
CA GLU A 222 -2.12 -28.37 -7.10
C GLU A 222 -3.55 -28.77 -6.73
N SER A 223 -3.95 -28.60 -5.46
CA SER A 223 -5.33 -28.76 -4.96
C SER A 223 -6.23 -27.54 -5.21
N ARG A 224 -5.81 -26.61 -6.06
CA ARG A 224 -6.55 -25.40 -6.46
C ARG A 224 -6.77 -24.39 -5.34
N ASP A 225 -5.94 -24.34 -4.29
CA ASP A 225 -5.98 -23.25 -3.32
C ASP A 225 -5.50 -21.94 -3.98
N SER A 226 -6.42 -20.98 -4.14
CA SER A 226 -6.15 -19.72 -4.83
C SER A 226 -5.12 -18.85 -4.09
N ALA A 227 -5.06 -18.93 -2.76
CA ALA A 227 -4.09 -18.18 -1.96
C ALA A 227 -2.67 -18.76 -2.11
N ALA A 228 -2.53 -20.09 -2.21
CA ALA A 228 -1.25 -20.74 -2.47
C ALA A 228 -0.76 -20.47 -3.90
N GLN A 229 -1.66 -20.53 -4.89
CA GLN A 229 -1.33 -20.15 -6.28
C GLN A 229 -0.87 -18.69 -6.37
N ALA A 230 -1.54 -17.78 -5.65
CA ALA A 230 -1.13 -16.38 -5.56
C ALA A 230 0.24 -16.21 -4.91
N ALA A 231 0.54 -16.97 -3.85
CA ALA A 231 1.83 -16.94 -3.16
C ALA A 231 2.99 -17.38 -4.06
N ILE A 232 2.82 -18.50 -4.78
CA ILE A 232 3.82 -18.97 -5.75
C ILE A 232 4.00 -17.93 -6.87
N GLY A 233 2.91 -17.40 -7.40
CA GLY A 233 2.96 -16.36 -8.42
C GLY A 233 3.69 -15.10 -7.96
N ALA A 234 3.41 -14.61 -6.76
CA ALA A 234 4.07 -13.44 -6.17
C ALA A 234 5.57 -13.67 -5.95
N TYR A 235 5.96 -14.86 -5.48
CA TYR A 235 7.36 -15.22 -5.35
C TYR A 235 8.08 -15.19 -6.70
N LEU A 236 7.49 -15.79 -7.74
CA LEU A 236 8.08 -15.83 -9.07
C LEU A 236 8.21 -14.42 -9.68
N VAL A 237 7.29 -13.51 -9.38
CA VAL A 237 7.42 -12.08 -9.73
C VAL A 237 8.66 -11.46 -9.08
N LYS A 238 8.89 -11.73 -7.80
CA LYS A 238 10.08 -11.27 -7.07
C LYS A 238 11.38 -11.82 -7.68
N GLN A 239 11.34 -13.04 -8.19
CA GLN A 239 12.45 -13.66 -8.92
C GLN A 239 12.55 -13.21 -10.40
N LYS A 240 11.70 -12.29 -10.85
CA LYS A 240 11.61 -11.83 -12.25
C LYS A 240 11.24 -12.92 -13.26
N ASN A 241 10.74 -14.07 -12.80
CA ASN A 241 10.24 -15.15 -13.67
C ASN A 241 8.76 -14.89 -14.03
N TYR A 242 8.52 -13.88 -14.84
CA TYR A 242 7.17 -13.42 -15.18
C TYR A 242 6.35 -14.46 -15.93
N LYS A 243 6.97 -15.28 -16.79
CA LYS A 243 6.27 -16.31 -17.56
C LYS A 243 5.59 -17.33 -16.65
N SER A 244 6.33 -17.90 -15.72
CA SER A 244 5.78 -18.86 -14.76
C SER A 244 4.84 -18.18 -13.75
N ALA A 245 5.14 -16.94 -13.34
CA ALA A 245 4.30 -16.15 -12.45
C ALA A 245 2.90 -15.93 -13.03
N ILE A 246 2.79 -15.55 -14.31
CA ILE A 246 1.52 -15.34 -15.00
C ILE A 246 0.65 -16.59 -14.95
N ASN A 247 1.22 -17.79 -15.15
CA ASN A 247 0.45 -19.03 -15.12
C ASN A 247 -0.21 -19.27 -13.75
N TRP A 248 0.55 -19.14 -12.67
CA TRP A 248 0.04 -19.34 -11.32
C TRP A 248 -0.94 -18.24 -10.89
N LEU A 249 -0.64 -16.99 -11.20
CA LEU A 249 -1.54 -15.87 -10.92
C LEU A 249 -2.84 -15.97 -11.73
N THR A 250 -2.78 -16.46 -12.98
CA THR A 250 -3.99 -16.68 -13.79
C THR A 250 -4.88 -17.76 -13.17
N ALA A 251 -4.30 -18.87 -12.71
CA ALA A 251 -5.04 -19.91 -12.01
C ALA A 251 -5.71 -19.39 -10.73
N SER A 252 -5.02 -18.55 -9.97
CA SER A 252 -5.56 -17.89 -8.78
C SER A 252 -6.66 -16.87 -9.14
N ALA A 253 -6.47 -16.07 -10.19
CA ALA A 253 -7.42 -15.07 -10.65
C ALA A 253 -8.72 -15.68 -11.19
N GLN A 254 -8.67 -16.88 -11.76
CA GLN A 254 -9.86 -17.63 -12.18
C GLN A 254 -10.79 -18.01 -11.01
N GLN A 255 -10.33 -17.85 -9.79
CA GLN A 255 -11.09 -18.04 -8.54
C GLN A 255 -11.35 -16.70 -7.84
N ASP A 256 -11.47 -15.61 -8.60
CA ASP A 256 -11.79 -14.28 -8.13
C ASP A 256 -10.84 -13.77 -7.01
N ASN A 257 -9.56 -14.10 -7.11
CA ASN A 257 -8.56 -13.61 -6.17
C ASN A 257 -8.10 -12.19 -6.55
N LEU A 258 -8.57 -11.19 -5.82
CA LEU A 258 -8.23 -9.77 -5.99
C LEU A 258 -6.73 -9.53 -6.04
N PHE A 259 -5.96 -10.18 -5.15
CA PHE A 259 -4.51 -10.05 -5.10
C PHE A 259 -3.85 -10.49 -6.42
N ALA A 260 -4.30 -11.64 -6.98
CA ALA A 260 -3.82 -12.15 -8.25
C ALA A 260 -4.18 -11.23 -9.41
N HIS A 261 -5.41 -10.73 -9.48
CA HIS A 261 -5.82 -9.76 -10.51
C HIS A 261 -4.99 -8.49 -10.47
N THR A 262 -4.74 -7.94 -9.29
CA THR A 262 -3.93 -6.72 -9.12
C THR A 262 -2.50 -6.94 -9.61
N LEU A 263 -1.88 -8.07 -9.27
CA LEU A 263 -0.52 -8.40 -9.73
C LEU A 263 -0.46 -8.60 -11.25
N LEU A 264 -1.40 -9.34 -11.83
CA LEU A 264 -1.47 -9.54 -13.29
C LEU A 264 -1.61 -8.23 -14.05
N ALA A 265 -2.51 -7.36 -13.59
CA ALA A 265 -2.69 -6.03 -14.18
C ALA A 265 -1.38 -5.23 -14.21
N ARG A 266 -0.62 -5.25 -13.11
CA ARG A 266 0.68 -4.58 -12.98
C ARG A 266 1.76 -5.21 -13.86
N ILE A 267 1.82 -6.53 -13.93
CA ILE A 267 2.78 -7.24 -14.79
C ILE A 267 2.54 -6.87 -16.25
N PHE A 268 1.31 -7.00 -16.75
CA PHE A 268 0.98 -6.70 -18.13
C PHE A 268 1.22 -5.22 -18.47
N TRP A 269 0.92 -4.30 -17.55
CA TRP A 269 1.24 -2.89 -17.74
C TRP A 269 2.74 -2.61 -17.78
N SER A 270 3.52 -3.26 -16.93
CA SER A 270 4.98 -3.12 -16.93
C SER A 270 5.60 -3.64 -18.24
N GLN A 271 5.12 -4.79 -18.74
CA GLN A 271 5.55 -5.33 -20.04
C GLN A 271 5.17 -4.39 -21.19
N PHE A 272 3.93 -3.87 -21.17
CA PHE A 272 3.47 -2.84 -22.12
C PHE A 272 4.41 -1.63 -22.12
N SER A 273 4.71 -1.06 -20.96
CA SER A 273 5.57 0.12 -20.82
C SER A 273 6.99 -0.14 -21.34
N GLY A 274 7.53 -1.35 -21.11
CA GLY A 274 8.85 -1.75 -21.61
C GLY A 274 8.90 -1.82 -23.14
N ILE A 275 7.89 -2.45 -23.76
CA ILE A 275 7.80 -2.52 -25.24
C ILE A 275 7.53 -1.13 -25.84
N GLU A 276 6.67 -0.31 -25.21
CA GLU A 276 6.42 1.06 -25.67
C GLU A 276 7.71 1.89 -25.68
N GLN A 277 8.52 1.77 -24.63
CA GLN A 277 9.81 2.44 -24.52
C GLN A 277 10.78 1.97 -25.62
N MET A 278 10.87 0.66 -25.85
CA MET A 278 11.70 0.08 -26.92
C MET A 278 11.30 0.63 -28.28
N LEU A 279 10.01 0.68 -28.60
CA LEU A 279 9.52 1.22 -29.87
C LEU A 279 9.75 2.74 -30.02
N ARG A 280 9.81 3.49 -28.91
CA ARG A 280 10.17 4.93 -28.94
C ARG A 280 11.65 5.12 -29.23
N SER A 281 12.52 4.36 -28.56
CA SER A 281 13.98 4.41 -28.80
C SER A 281 14.31 4.00 -30.24
N ASP A 282 13.61 3.00 -30.79
CA ASP A 282 13.82 2.55 -32.18
C ASP A 282 13.48 3.62 -33.23
N ARG A 283 12.63 4.59 -32.93
CA ARG A 283 12.35 5.72 -33.86
C ARG A 283 13.59 6.56 -34.14
N ASP A 284 14.47 6.65 -33.15
CA ASP A 284 15.69 7.46 -33.23
C ASP A 284 16.86 6.66 -33.83
N GLU A 285 16.90 5.34 -33.60
CA GLU A 285 18.02 4.47 -33.98
C GLU A 285 17.74 3.53 -35.16
N SER A 286 16.48 3.29 -35.51
CA SER A 286 16.03 2.44 -36.64
C SER A 286 16.62 1.01 -36.64
N THR A 287 16.71 0.40 -35.45
CA THR A 287 17.34 -0.92 -35.25
C THR A 287 16.41 -2.10 -35.52
N LEU A 288 15.08 -1.89 -35.49
CA LEU A 288 14.08 -2.94 -35.69
C LEU A 288 13.63 -3.07 -37.14
N THR A 289 13.43 -4.32 -37.59
CA THR A 289 12.78 -4.58 -38.88
C THR A 289 11.29 -4.19 -38.86
N ALA A 290 10.69 -3.95 -40.03
CA ALA A 290 9.26 -3.62 -40.12
C ALA A 290 8.36 -4.72 -39.53
N GLU A 291 8.70 -5.99 -39.75
CA GLU A 291 7.99 -7.16 -39.23
C GLU A 291 8.06 -7.24 -37.68
N ASN A 292 9.25 -7.06 -37.12
CA ASN A 292 9.44 -7.03 -35.67
C ASN A 292 8.67 -5.87 -35.03
N ARG A 293 8.66 -4.70 -35.68
CA ARG A 293 7.92 -3.52 -35.20
C ARG A 293 6.41 -3.77 -35.19
N GLU A 294 5.86 -4.43 -36.21
CA GLU A 294 4.43 -4.77 -36.29
C GLU A 294 4.07 -5.85 -35.25
N SER A 295 4.91 -6.88 -35.07
CA SER A 295 4.76 -7.88 -34.02
C SER A 295 4.72 -7.25 -32.64
N LEU A 296 5.63 -6.32 -32.32
CA LEU A 296 5.66 -5.60 -31.02
C LEU A 296 4.41 -4.73 -30.82
N ARG A 297 3.90 -4.08 -31.89
CA ARG A 297 2.64 -3.32 -31.80
C ARG A 297 1.43 -4.20 -31.51
N SER A 298 1.36 -5.38 -32.10
CA SER A 298 0.31 -6.36 -31.80
C SER A 298 0.38 -6.79 -30.33
N GLN A 299 1.58 -7.09 -29.83
CA GLN A 299 1.80 -7.43 -28.40
C GLN A 299 1.39 -6.29 -27.45
N LEU A 300 1.66 -5.02 -27.83
CA LEU A 300 1.23 -3.87 -27.03
C LEU A 300 -0.28 -3.83 -26.83
N ASN A 301 -1.07 -4.04 -27.89
CA ASN A 301 -2.53 -4.03 -27.77
C ASN A 301 -3.05 -5.18 -26.89
N ASP A 302 -2.48 -6.37 -27.01
CA ASP A 302 -2.83 -7.52 -26.15
C ASP A 302 -2.51 -7.25 -24.68
N LEU A 303 -1.28 -6.81 -24.39
CA LEU A 303 -0.86 -6.50 -23.01
C LEU A 303 -1.70 -5.38 -22.37
N LYS A 304 -2.01 -4.35 -23.14
CA LYS A 304 -2.86 -3.24 -22.72
C LYS A 304 -4.27 -3.73 -22.38
N THR A 305 -4.86 -4.55 -23.22
CA THR A 305 -6.20 -5.13 -23.02
C THR A 305 -6.22 -6.05 -21.79
N LYS A 306 -5.22 -6.91 -21.63
CA LYS A 306 -5.08 -7.79 -20.45
C LYS A 306 -4.95 -7.00 -19.17
N SER A 307 -4.07 -5.98 -19.16
CA SER A 307 -3.92 -5.11 -17.98
C SER A 307 -5.24 -4.45 -17.60
N GLN A 308 -5.96 -3.86 -18.56
CA GLN A 308 -7.25 -3.22 -18.33
C GLN A 308 -8.29 -4.21 -17.80
N SER A 309 -8.38 -5.40 -18.39
CA SER A 309 -9.31 -6.45 -17.96
C SER A 309 -9.07 -6.86 -16.52
N HIS A 310 -7.82 -7.12 -16.13
CA HIS A 310 -7.50 -7.50 -14.77
C HIS A 310 -7.71 -6.37 -13.77
N HIS A 311 -7.45 -5.10 -14.14
CA HIS A 311 -7.84 -3.96 -13.28
C HIS A 311 -9.35 -3.90 -13.07
N ARG A 312 -10.17 -4.11 -14.12
CA ARG A 312 -11.63 -4.11 -14.00
C ARG A 312 -12.14 -5.24 -13.10
N GLN A 313 -11.57 -6.44 -13.21
CA GLN A 313 -11.90 -7.55 -12.31
C GLN A 313 -11.48 -7.23 -10.86
N ALA A 314 -10.30 -6.68 -10.65
CA ALA A 314 -9.90 -6.25 -9.32
C ALA A 314 -10.83 -5.15 -8.75
N ILE A 315 -11.31 -4.23 -9.59
CA ILE A 315 -12.28 -3.18 -9.19
C ILE A 315 -13.62 -3.81 -8.80
N SER A 316 -14.12 -4.79 -9.53
CA SER A 316 -15.37 -5.50 -9.18
C SER A 316 -15.27 -6.24 -7.83
N LEU A 317 -14.05 -6.62 -7.44
CA LEU A 317 -13.73 -7.20 -6.13
C LEU A 317 -13.38 -6.13 -5.06
N GLY A 318 -13.56 -4.85 -5.36
CA GLY A 318 -13.38 -3.75 -4.41
C GLY A 318 -11.98 -3.12 -4.36
N SER A 319 -11.07 -3.42 -5.30
CA SER A 319 -9.70 -2.88 -5.28
C SER A 319 -9.66 -1.37 -5.48
N VAL A 320 -9.43 -0.64 -4.40
CA VAL A 320 -9.23 0.82 -4.42
C VAL A 320 -7.94 1.21 -5.16
N GLU A 321 -6.89 0.38 -5.06
CA GLU A 321 -5.63 0.57 -5.79
C GLU A 321 -5.84 0.45 -7.31
N SER A 322 -6.63 -0.55 -7.75
CA SER A 322 -6.94 -0.70 -9.18
C SER A 322 -7.85 0.43 -9.70
N MET A 323 -8.77 0.95 -8.88
CA MET A 323 -9.56 2.15 -9.23
C MET A 323 -8.63 3.34 -9.46
N TYR A 324 -7.66 3.58 -8.56
CA TYR A 324 -6.68 4.65 -8.72
C TYR A 324 -5.81 4.45 -9.96
N THR A 325 -5.22 3.27 -10.12
CA THR A 325 -4.27 3.00 -11.21
C THR A 325 -4.96 3.07 -12.57
N LEU A 326 -6.06 2.36 -12.75
CA LEU A 326 -6.82 2.39 -14.01
C LEU A 326 -7.42 3.78 -14.25
N GLY A 327 -7.99 4.41 -13.21
CA GLY A 327 -8.54 5.76 -13.28
C GLY A 327 -7.52 6.77 -13.82
N ARG A 328 -6.29 6.74 -13.28
CA ARG A 328 -5.20 7.58 -13.73
C ARG A 328 -4.84 7.32 -15.21
N LEU A 329 -4.67 6.06 -15.58
CA LEU A 329 -4.30 5.69 -16.95
C LEU A 329 -5.38 6.07 -17.97
N LEU A 330 -6.65 5.93 -17.63
CA LEU A 330 -7.78 6.37 -18.46
C LEU A 330 -7.82 7.90 -18.55
N PHE A 331 -7.64 8.59 -17.43
CA PHE A 331 -7.64 10.05 -17.36
C PHE A 331 -6.48 10.66 -18.18
N GLU A 332 -5.29 10.05 -18.11
CA GLU A 332 -4.13 10.42 -18.93
C GLU A 332 -4.27 10.07 -20.43
N GLY A 333 -5.41 9.47 -20.82
CA GLY A 333 -5.68 9.11 -22.21
C GLY A 333 -4.89 7.90 -22.72
N LYS A 334 -4.27 7.12 -21.83
CA LYS A 334 -3.49 5.92 -22.22
C LYS A 334 -4.34 4.85 -22.94
N PHE A 335 -5.64 4.85 -22.71
CA PHE A 335 -6.63 3.99 -23.35
C PHE A 335 -7.51 4.71 -24.38
N GLY A 336 -7.07 5.88 -24.84
CA GLY A 336 -7.75 6.73 -25.81
C GLY A 336 -8.43 7.95 -25.18
N PRO A 337 -8.61 9.03 -25.96
CA PRO A 337 -9.04 10.33 -25.43
C PRO A 337 -10.49 10.33 -24.91
N GLY A 338 -11.37 9.44 -25.39
CA GLY A 338 -12.77 9.36 -24.95
C GLY A 338 -12.97 8.73 -23.55
N LYS A 339 -11.90 8.40 -22.83
CA LYS A 339 -11.96 7.70 -21.53
C LYS A 339 -11.68 8.60 -20.31
N VAL A 340 -11.46 9.89 -20.51
CA VAL A 340 -11.10 10.84 -19.44
C VAL A 340 -12.18 10.90 -18.35
N ILE A 341 -13.47 10.92 -18.74
CA ILE A 341 -14.60 10.98 -17.78
C ILE A 341 -14.63 9.70 -16.93
N GLU A 342 -14.55 8.53 -17.55
CA GLU A 342 -14.49 7.25 -16.84
C GLU A 342 -13.29 7.21 -15.86
N GLY A 343 -12.14 7.72 -16.31
CA GLY A 343 -10.94 7.84 -15.48
C GLY A 343 -11.17 8.73 -14.25
N GLN A 344 -11.84 9.87 -14.42
CA GLN A 344 -12.19 10.77 -13.33
C GLN A 344 -13.14 10.10 -12.32
N GLU A 345 -14.19 9.42 -12.80
CA GLU A 345 -15.16 8.73 -11.94
C GLU A 345 -14.49 7.66 -11.08
N LEU A 346 -13.58 6.87 -11.64
CA LEU A 346 -12.80 5.88 -10.89
C LEU A 346 -11.88 6.53 -9.85
N LEU A 347 -11.24 7.65 -10.19
CA LEU A 347 -10.40 8.41 -9.24
C LEU A 347 -11.23 8.99 -8.10
N GLU A 348 -12.39 9.58 -8.40
CA GLU A 348 -13.28 10.10 -7.35
C GLU A 348 -13.82 8.99 -6.44
N GLN A 349 -14.16 7.83 -7.00
CA GLN A 349 -14.59 6.67 -6.25
C GLN A 349 -13.47 6.13 -5.35
N SER A 350 -12.27 5.98 -5.90
CA SER A 350 -11.07 5.59 -5.14
C SER A 350 -10.80 6.56 -3.98
N GLY A 351 -10.90 7.87 -4.23
CA GLY A 351 -10.75 8.90 -3.21
C GLY A 351 -11.80 8.79 -2.09
N LYS A 352 -13.07 8.57 -2.44
CA LYS A 352 -14.16 8.36 -1.46
C LYS A 352 -13.94 7.11 -0.60
N LEU A 353 -13.27 6.10 -1.13
CA LEU A 353 -12.87 4.88 -0.41
C LEU A 353 -11.54 5.03 0.36
N GLY A 354 -11.02 6.25 0.48
CA GLY A 354 -9.88 6.56 1.34
C GLY A 354 -8.53 6.70 0.65
N ASN A 355 -8.47 6.65 -0.69
CA ASN A 355 -7.22 6.90 -1.41
C ASN A 355 -6.99 8.39 -1.65
N ALA A 356 -6.21 9.02 -0.78
CA ALA A 356 -5.91 10.44 -0.87
C ALA A 356 -5.16 10.83 -2.15
N GLU A 357 -4.33 9.95 -2.71
CA GLU A 357 -3.57 10.19 -3.93
C GLU A 357 -4.50 10.44 -5.14
N SER A 358 -5.67 9.78 -5.16
CA SER A 358 -6.67 9.99 -6.21
C SER A 358 -7.17 11.44 -6.24
N PHE A 359 -7.53 11.99 -5.09
CA PHE A 359 -7.95 13.39 -5.00
C PHE A 359 -6.79 14.35 -5.24
N LEU A 360 -5.60 14.05 -4.75
CA LEU A 360 -4.41 14.85 -4.97
C LEU A 360 -4.05 14.92 -6.47
N PHE A 361 -4.13 13.81 -7.18
CA PHE A 361 -3.93 13.73 -8.62
C PHE A 361 -4.92 14.63 -9.37
N LEU A 362 -6.22 14.51 -9.08
CA LEU A 362 -7.24 15.35 -9.69
C LEU A 362 -7.04 16.84 -9.34
N ALA A 363 -6.69 17.18 -8.10
CA ALA A 363 -6.42 18.54 -7.68
C ALA A 363 -5.33 19.20 -8.53
N HIS A 364 -4.22 18.51 -8.77
CA HIS A 364 -3.15 19.03 -9.62
C HIS A 364 -3.59 19.25 -11.07
N HIS A 365 -4.32 18.27 -11.67
CA HIS A 365 -4.77 18.39 -13.05
C HIS A 365 -5.76 19.54 -13.24
N TYR A 366 -6.68 19.77 -12.31
CA TYR A 366 -7.59 20.92 -12.34
C TYR A 366 -6.88 22.25 -12.06
N ARG A 367 -5.81 22.26 -11.25
CA ARG A 367 -4.99 23.45 -11.00
C ARG A 367 -4.26 23.94 -12.25
N PHE A 368 -3.66 23.03 -13.00
CA PHE A 368 -2.80 23.37 -14.14
C PHE A 368 -3.56 23.37 -15.48
N GLY A 369 -4.65 22.63 -15.58
CA GLY A 369 -5.40 22.52 -16.83
C GLY A 369 -4.70 21.70 -17.90
N SER A 370 -3.96 20.65 -17.49
CA SER A 370 -3.09 19.89 -18.40
C SER A 370 -3.87 18.86 -19.27
N ILE A 371 -4.92 18.27 -18.72
CA ILE A 371 -5.76 17.26 -19.41
C ILE A 371 -7.21 17.74 -19.45
N VAL A 372 -7.68 18.32 -18.35
CA VAL A 372 -9.00 18.94 -18.21
C VAL A 372 -8.86 20.45 -18.18
N ARG A 373 -9.93 21.18 -18.49
CA ARG A 373 -9.94 22.64 -18.38
C ARG A 373 -9.58 23.05 -16.95
N LYS A 374 -8.69 24.04 -16.82
CA LYS A 374 -8.31 24.63 -15.53
C LYS A 374 -9.54 25.08 -14.75
N ASP A 375 -9.66 24.60 -13.51
CA ASP A 375 -10.74 24.94 -12.58
C ASP A 375 -10.20 24.95 -11.14
N ILE A 376 -9.95 26.16 -10.65
CA ILE A 376 -9.34 26.35 -9.33
C ILE A 376 -10.30 25.94 -8.20
N SER A 377 -11.61 26.13 -8.37
CA SER A 377 -12.60 25.73 -7.36
C SER A 377 -12.63 24.21 -7.18
N ARG A 378 -12.70 23.45 -8.28
CA ARG A 378 -12.58 21.99 -8.22
C ARG A 378 -11.23 21.53 -7.65
N SER A 379 -10.12 22.18 -8.06
CA SER A 379 -8.81 21.89 -7.51
C SER A 379 -8.79 22.04 -5.98
N THR A 380 -9.34 23.14 -5.45
CA THR A 380 -9.42 23.37 -4.01
C THR A 380 -10.25 22.31 -3.30
N THR A 381 -11.40 21.95 -3.88
CA THR A 381 -12.25 20.88 -3.33
C THR A 381 -11.49 19.56 -3.22
N PHE A 382 -10.77 19.16 -4.28
CA PHE A 382 -10.00 17.91 -4.26
C PHE A 382 -8.79 17.96 -3.32
N PHE A 383 -8.07 19.10 -3.23
CA PHE A 383 -7.03 19.27 -2.22
C PHE A 383 -7.57 19.11 -0.80
N SER A 384 -8.70 19.76 -0.50
CA SER A 384 -9.34 19.65 0.80
C SER A 384 -9.80 18.22 1.12
N GLN A 385 -10.40 17.52 0.14
CA GLN A 385 -10.79 16.11 0.32
C GLN A 385 -9.58 15.20 0.58
N ALA A 386 -8.49 15.40 -0.16
CA ALA A 386 -7.25 14.65 0.03
C ALA A 386 -6.64 14.89 1.44
N ALA A 387 -6.60 16.14 1.89
CA ALA A 387 -6.08 16.49 3.21
C ALA A 387 -6.94 15.92 4.36
N LYS A 388 -8.27 15.89 4.21
CA LYS A 388 -9.20 15.29 5.19
C LYS A 388 -8.96 13.79 5.39
N LEU A 389 -8.37 13.10 4.43
CA LEU A 389 -7.94 11.70 4.55
C LEU A 389 -6.63 11.53 5.35
N ARG A 390 -6.10 12.62 5.93
CA ARG A 390 -4.91 12.64 6.78
C ARG A 390 -3.64 12.08 6.11
N ASN A 391 -3.57 12.16 4.78
CA ASN A 391 -2.36 11.84 4.06
C ASN A 391 -1.34 12.98 4.21
N PRO A 392 -0.11 12.74 4.68
CA PRO A 392 0.88 13.78 4.92
C PRO A 392 1.20 14.63 3.69
N GLU A 393 1.38 13.98 2.54
CA GLU A 393 1.69 14.65 1.27
C GLU A 393 0.51 15.56 0.84
N ALA A 394 -0.73 15.08 0.97
CA ALA A 394 -1.90 15.86 0.63
C ALA A 394 -2.10 17.08 1.55
N ILE A 395 -1.84 16.94 2.85
CA ILE A 395 -1.92 18.05 3.81
C ILE A 395 -0.88 19.13 3.44
N VAL A 396 0.35 18.73 3.20
CA VAL A 396 1.44 19.64 2.78
C VAL A 396 1.12 20.30 1.44
N ALA A 397 0.70 19.52 0.44
CA ALA A 397 0.35 20.04 -0.89
C ALA A 397 -0.80 21.04 -0.83
N PHE A 398 -1.84 20.78 -0.03
CA PHE A 398 -2.95 21.71 0.16
C PHE A 398 -2.51 22.99 0.85
N ALA A 399 -1.71 22.91 1.91
CA ALA A 399 -1.18 24.08 2.59
C ALA A 399 -0.30 24.95 1.66
N ARG A 400 0.57 24.32 0.86
CA ARG A 400 1.37 25.01 -0.17
C ARG A 400 0.49 25.64 -1.26
N PHE A 401 -0.62 24.97 -1.63
CA PHE A 401 -1.59 25.55 -2.56
C PHE A 401 -2.24 26.82 -2.00
N LEU A 402 -2.71 26.82 -0.75
CA LEU A 402 -3.34 27.98 -0.11
C LEU A 402 -2.39 29.21 -0.04
N ILE A 403 -1.10 28.99 0.14
CA ILE A 403 -0.09 30.05 0.14
C ILE A 403 0.17 30.60 -1.28
N SER A 404 -0.04 29.78 -2.30
CA SER A 404 0.22 30.17 -3.70
C SER A 404 -0.77 31.23 -4.20
N PRO A 405 -0.44 31.98 -5.28
CA PRO A 405 -1.38 32.91 -5.90
C PRO A 405 -2.71 32.27 -6.34
N ALA A 406 -2.66 30.98 -6.75
CA ALA A 406 -3.87 30.27 -7.16
C ALA A 406 -4.83 29.96 -5.99
N GLY A 407 -4.29 29.88 -4.76
CA GLY A 407 -5.08 29.64 -3.55
C GLY A 407 -5.61 30.91 -2.87
N GLU A 408 -5.31 32.11 -3.40
CA GLU A 408 -5.60 33.37 -2.73
C GLU A 408 -7.08 33.55 -2.36
N GLY A 409 -8.01 33.21 -3.25
CA GLY A 409 -9.45 33.32 -3.01
C GLY A 409 -10.02 32.34 -1.98
N PHE A 410 -9.22 31.38 -1.48
CA PHE A 410 -9.65 30.33 -0.55
C PHE A 410 -8.94 30.39 0.80
N ARG A 411 -8.13 31.43 1.05
CA ARG A 411 -7.28 31.56 2.26
C ARG A 411 -8.08 31.72 3.55
N GLU A 412 -9.27 32.31 3.47
CA GLU A 412 -10.10 32.64 4.63
C GLU A 412 -11.13 31.54 4.97
N GLU A 413 -11.18 30.46 4.19
CA GLU A 413 -12.06 29.34 4.50
C GLU A 413 -11.53 28.55 5.71
N GLU A 414 -11.89 28.98 6.93
CA GLU A 414 -11.46 28.40 8.20
C GLU A 414 -11.78 26.90 8.36
N GLN A 415 -12.78 26.42 7.63
CA GLN A 415 -13.25 25.03 7.70
C GLN A 415 -12.20 23.96 7.31
N PHE A 416 -11.09 24.36 6.75
CA PHE A 416 -10.06 23.38 6.34
C PHE A 416 -9.22 22.85 7.50
N GLY A 417 -9.05 23.62 8.58
CA GLY A 417 -8.27 23.20 9.77
C GLY A 417 -6.81 22.80 9.46
N ILE A 418 -6.23 23.38 8.40
CA ILE A 418 -4.94 22.93 7.84
C ILE A 418 -3.78 23.10 8.83
N VAL A 419 -3.81 24.15 9.66
CA VAL A 419 -2.79 24.38 10.69
C VAL A 419 -2.77 23.23 11.70
N LYS A 420 -3.96 22.80 12.16
CA LYS A 420 -4.09 21.68 13.09
C LYS A 420 -3.58 20.37 12.48
N LEU A 421 -3.91 20.08 11.21
CA LEU A 421 -3.42 18.89 10.52
C LEU A 421 -1.90 18.90 10.38
N LEU A 422 -1.29 20.05 10.09
CA LEU A 422 0.16 20.19 10.04
C LEU A 422 0.81 20.04 11.43
N GLU A 423 0.16 20.54 12.50
CA GLU A 423 0.65 20.36 13.88
C GLU A 423 0.60 18.89 14.30
N GLU A 424 -0.40 18.13 13.87
CA GLU A 424 -0.47 16.68 14.05
C GLU A 424 0.73 15.99 13.36
N LEU A 425 1.05 16.35 12.10
CA LEU A 425 2.21 15.82 11.39
C LEU A 425 3.56 16.19 12.07
N VAL A 426 3.64 17.37 12.68
CA VAL A 426 4.84 17.75 13.47
C VAL A 426 4.99 16.84 14.70
N ALA A 427 3.88 16.45 15.34
CA ALA A 427 3.92 15.49 16.45
C ALA A 427 4.41 14.09 15.99
N GLU A 428 4.12 13.71 14.74
CA GLU A 428 4.59 12.51 14.07
C GLU A 428 6.04 12.63 13.53
N LYS A 429 6.70 13.76 13.79
CA LYS A 429 8.08 14.08 13.38
C LYS A 429 8.27 14.27 11.87
N GLU A 430 7.27 14.78 11.17
CA GLU A 430 7.37 15.15 9.76
C GLU A 430 7.99 16.55 9.60
N PRO A 431 9.27 16.67 9.16
CA PRO A 431 9.97 17.96 9.15
C PRO A 431 9.43 18.94 8.10
N GLU A 432 8.88 18.42 6.99
CA GLU A 432 8.30 19.24 5.93
C GLU A 432 7.08 20.03 6.43
N ALA A 433 6.27 19.44 7.32
CA ALA A 433 5.16 20.15 7.97
C ALA A 433 5.63 21.37 8.76
N MET A 434 6.83 21.31 9.37
CA MET A 434 7.41 22.46 10.08
C MET A 434 7.75 23.60 9.10
N VAL A 435 8.30 23.29 7.92
CA VAL A 435 8.59 24.29 6.89
C VAL A 435 7.31 24.97 6.42
N VAL A 436 6.27 24.18 6.16
CA VAL A 436 4.99 24.70 5.68
C VAL A 436 4.27 25.53 6.74
N LEU A 437 4.31 25.14 8.03
CA LEU A 437 3.84 26.00 9.13
C LEU A 437 4.60 27.33 9.21
N GLY A 438 5.90 27.31 8.91
CA GLY A 438 6.72 28.50 8.75
C GLY A 438 6.20 29.39 7.61
N ASN A 439 5.92 28.80 6.46
CA ASN A 439 5.42 29.49 5.28
C ASN A 439 4.02 30.10 5.54
N LEU A 440 3.09 29.36 6.17
CA LEU A 440 1.77 29.87 6.58
C LEU A 440 1.90 31.03 7.56
N SER A 441 2.76 30.91 8.57
CA SER A 441 3.01 31.97 9.54
C SER A 441 3.64 33.22 8.92
N ALA A 442 4.52 33.06 7.91
CA ALA A 442 5.12 34.17 7.19
C ALA A 442 4.12 34.88 6.28
N ALA A 443 3.22 34.14 5.66
CA ALA A 443 2.19 34.66 4.76
C ALA A 443 0.95 35.22 5.49
N GLY A 444 0.69 34.79 6.73
CA GLY A 444 -0.56 35.10 7.45
C GLY A 444 -1.77 34.38 6.85
N VAL A 445 -1.57 33.13 6.39
CA VAL A 445 -2.63 32.31 5.79
C VAL A 445 -3.06 31.27 6.82
N GLN A 446 -4.36 31.20 7.12
CA GLN A 446 -4.95 30.32 8.15
C GLN A 446 -4.39 30.52 9.58
N THR A 447 -3.59 31.56 9.78
CA THR A 447 -3.01 31.96 11.07
C THR A 447 -2.58 33.41 10.99
N ASP A 448 -2.42 34.09 12.14
CA ASP A 448 -1.88 35.46 12.17
C ASP A 448 -0.47 35.51 11.57
N GLN A 449 -0.18 36.55 10.79
CA GLN A 449 1.15 36.78 10.25
C GLN A 449 2.18 36.99 11.37
N SER A 450 3.23 36.15 11.40
CA SER A 450 4.29 36.25 12.39
C SER A 450 5.62 35.74 11.85
N PHE A 451 6.50 36.64 11.48
CA PHE A 451 7.86 36.30 11.04
C PHE A 451 8.69 35.65 12.15
N ARG A 452 8.43 36.01 13.41
CA ARG A 452 9.09 35.36 14.56
C ARG A 452 8.69 33.88 14.65
N ARG A 453 7.41 33.57 14.48
CA ARG A 453 6.90 32.19 14.49
C ARG A 453 7.43 31.42 13.29
N ALA A 454 7.44 32.03 12.09
CA ALA A 454 7.99 31.42 10.89
C ALA A 454 9.46 31.02 11.06
N ILE A 455 10.31 31.92 11.55
CA ILE A 455 11.74 31.64 11.79
C ILE A 455 11.90 30.50 12.82
N SER A 456 11.06 30.46 13.85
CA SER A 456 11.08 29.39 14.85
C SER A 456 10.82 28.03 14.20
N TRP A 457 9.79 27.94 13.32
CA TRP A 457 9.47 26.72 12.60
C TRP A 457 10.58 26.28 11.65
N TYR A 458 11.15 27.20 10.86
CA TYR A 458 12.28 26.89 9.98
C TYR A 458 13.49 26.35 10.74
N LYS A 459 13.81 26.93 11.90
CA LYS A 459 14.91 26.43 12.73
C LYS A 459 14.62 25.03 13.30
N LYS A 460 13.37 24.75 13.68
CA LYS A 460 12.96 23.42 14.13
C LYS A 460 13.09 22.39 13.00
N ALA A 461 12.63 22.72 11.79
CA ALA A 461 12.76 21.86 10.61
C ALA A 461 14.21 21.51 10.32
N VAL A 462 15.09 22.52 10.23
CA VAL A 462 16.52 22.31 10.02
C VAL A 462 17.14 21.46 11.13
N LYS A 463 16.79 21.70 12.40
CA LYS A 463 17.30 20.92 13.53
C LYS A 463 16.88 19.45 13.43
N ALA A 464 15.63 19.17 13.00
CA ALA A 464 15.11 17.82 12.87
C ALA A 464 15.88 16.98 11.83
N VAL A 465 16.39 17.61 10.76
CA VAL A 465 17.09 16.94 9.65
C VAL A 465 18.61 17.16 9.63
N SER A 466 19.16 17.89 10.60
CA SER A 466 20.57 18.32 10.55
C SER A 466 21.58 17.17 10.53
N ASN A 467 21.23 16.02 11.07
CA ASN A 467 22.11 14.85 11.16
C ASN A 467 21.83 13.79 10.08
N ASN A 468 20.78 13.98 9.28
CA ASN A 468 20.40 13.05 8.22
C ASN A 468 21.05 13.51 6.90
N ILE A 469 21.64 12.58 6.16
CA ILE A 469 22.22 12.82 4.83
C ILE A 469 21.42 11.98 3.84
N ASP A 470 20.26 12.52 3.47
CA ASP A 470 19.34 11.93 2.50
C ASP A 470 18.68 13.07 1.69
N GLU A 471 18.11 12.72 0.54
CA GLU A 471 17.53 13.68 -0.41
C GLU A 471 16.44 14.56 0.23
N ALA A 472 15.55 13.98 1.03
CA ALA A 472 14.44 14.72 1.64
C ALA A 472 14.95 15.72 2.69
N SER A 473 15.96 15.35 3.48
CA SER A 473 16.62 16.23 4.45
C SER A 473 17.39 17.35 3.78
N ASP A 474 18.06 17.04 2.66
CA ASP A 474 18.76 18.04 1.85
C ASP A 474 17.78 19.08 1.30
N GLU A 475 16.64 18.66 0.73
CA GLU A 475 15.62 19.56 0.20
C GLU A 475 15.05 20.52 1.26
N ILE A 476 14.79 20.03 2.48
CA ILE A 476 14.32 20.88 3.60
C ILE A 476 15.32 21.96 3.94
N ILE A 477 16.61 21.62 4.02
CA ILE A 477 17.67 22.61 4.31
C ILE A 477 17.78 23.60 3.16
N ASN A 478 17.72 23.14 1.93
CA ASN A 478 17.75 23.98 0.74
C ASN A 478 16.57 24.97 0.72
N GLU A 479 15.35 24.51 0.92
CA GLU A 479 14.15 25.37 0.94
C GLU A 479 14.26 26.44 2.03
N VAL A 480 14.63 26.07 3.25
CA VAL A 480 14.77 27.02 4.35
C VAL A 480 15.89 28.03 4.09
N ALA A 481 17.05 27.58 3.58
CA ALA A 481 18.15 28.46 3.24
C ALA A 481 17.75 29.48 2.15
N TRP A 482 17.08 29.00 1.10
CA TRP A 482 16.56 29.86 0.03
C TRP A 482 15.62 30.93 0.56
N ILE A 483 14.58 30.54 1.33
CA ILE A 483 13.60 31.47 1.90
C ILE A 483 14.30 32.57 2.73
N LEU A 484 15.20 32.17 3.62
CA LEU A 484 15.84 33.10 4.55
C LEU A 484 16.93 33.97 3.91
N ALA A 485 17.51 33.54 2.77
CA ALA A 485 18.50 34.34 2.01
C ALA A 485 17.82 35.33 1.06
N THR A 486 16.75 34.89 0.35
CA THR A 486 16.21 35.65 -0.80
C THR A 486 15.00 36.51 -0.48
N THR A 487 14.36 36.31 0.69
CA THR A 487 13.15 37.08 1.07
C THR A 487 13.41 38.59 1.07
N SER A 488 12.47 39.33 0.49
CA SER A 488 12.45 40.81 0.55
C SER A 488 12.01 41.35 1.92
N LYS A 489 11.38 40.53 2.75
CA LYS A 489 10.89 40.91 4.09
C LYS A 489 12.05 40.97 5.09
N ARG A 490 12.51 42.20 5.43
CA ARG A 490 13.64 42.42 6.35
C ARG A 490 13.48 41.67 7.68
N SER A 491 12.28 41.60 8.23
CA SER A 491 11.99 40.91 9.52
C SER A 491 12.12 39.39 9.43
N LEU A 492 11.99 38.81 8.24
CA LEU A 492 12.12 37.36 7.99
C LEU A 492 13.56 37.00 7.57
N LYS A 493 14.27 37.90 6.90
CA LYS A 493 15.60 37.65 6.34
C LYS A 493 16.63 37.25 7.40
N ARG A 494 17.38 36.18 7.19
CA ARG A 494 18.42 35.64 8.08
C ARG A 494 19.61 35.14 7.26
N ALA A 495 20.22 36.03 6.48
CA ALA A 495 21.28 35.71 5.52
C ALA A 495 22.46 34.91 6.14
N ARG A 496 22.94 35.30 7.34
CA ARG A 496 24.04 34.58 8.02
C ARG A 496 23.64 33.15 8.42
N TYR A 497 22.39 32.96 8.85
CA TYR A 497 21.88 31.62 9.22
C TYR A 497 21.69 30.77 7.96
N ALA A 498 21.12 31.33 6.90
CA ALA A 498 20.95 30.66 5.62
C ALA A 498 22.29 30.16 5.06
N LEU A 499 23.32 31.02 5.03
CA LEU A 499 24.65 30.64 4.58
C LEU A 499 25.22 29.50 5.42
N ARG A 500 25.13 29.60 6.74
CA ARG A 500 25.67 28.58 7.64
C ARG A 500 25.05 27.19 7.41
N ILE A 501 23.73 27.10 7.20
CA ILE A 501 23.06 25.80 7.03
C ILE A 501 23.34 25.21 5.66
N ILE A 502 23.38 26.02 4.60
CA ILE A 502 23.67 25.54 3.25
C ILE A 502 25.15 25.20 3.08
N ASP A 503 26.10 26.01 3.61
CA ASP A 503 27.51 25.69 3.61
C ASP A 503 27.79 24.32 4.24
N LYS A 504 27.22 24.10 5.43
CA LYS A 504 27.38 22.82 6.11
C LYS A 504 26.84 21.69 5.23
N ARG A 505 25.64 21.85 4.64
CA ARG A 505 25.04 20.82 3.80
C ARG A 505 25.88 20.54 2.56
N MET A 506 26.43 21.57 1.93
CA MET A 506 27.31 21.41 0.78
C MET A 506 28.65 20.70 1.13
N GLN A 507 29.10 20.78 2.40
CA GLN A 507 30.24 20.00 2.88
C GLN A 507 29.86 18.52 3.14
N ASP A 508 28.71 18.27 3.75
CA ASP A 508 28.30 16.95 4.26
C ASP A 508 27.69 16.06 3.16
N SER A 509 26.99 16.63 2.16
CA SER A 509 26.24 15.89 1.13
C SER A 509 26.87 16.01 -0.26
N THR A 510 27.28 14.87 -0.83
CA THR A 510 27.72 14.80 -2.24
C THR A 510 26.55 15.01 -3.19
N LEU A 511 25.37 14.49 -2.83
CA LEU A 511 24.15 14.64 -3.62
C LEU A 511 23.74 16.12 -3.76
N ALA A 512 23.84 16.91 -2.68
CA ALA A 512 23.54 18.33 -2.72
C ALA A 512 24.49 19.08 -3.67
N ARG A 513 25.77 18.73 -3.72
CA ARG A 513 26.77 19.36 -4.62
C ARG A 513 26.52 19.10 -6.10
N GLU A 514 25.79 18.02 -6.43
CA GLU A 514 25.50 17.65 -7.82
C GLU A 514 24.25 18.32 -8.39
N LYS A 515 23.37 18.86 -7.52
CA LYS A 515 22.11 19.47 -7.93
C LYS A 515 22.25 20.97 -8.20
N PRO A 516 21.87 21.46 -9.40
CA PRO A 516 21.94 22.90 -9.73
C PRO A 516 21.16 23.79 -8.78
N GLU A 517 20.00 23.35 -8.30
CA GLU A 517 19.13 24.12 -7.39
C GLU A 517 19.76 24.36 -6.02
N PHE A 518 20.65 23.47 -5.56
CA PHE A 518 21.39 23.66 -4.29
C PHE A 518 22.55 24.65 -4.48
N LEU A 519 23.24 24.59 -5.61
CA LEU A 519 24.27 25.57 -5.98
C LEU A 519 23.64 26.97 -6.11
N ASP A 520 22.44 27.08 -6.71
CA ASP A 520 21.69 28.34 -6.83
C ASP A 520 21.38 28.94 -5.45
N THR A 521 20.89 28.09 -4.52
CA THR A 521 20.63 28.50 -3.13
C THR A 521 21.91 28.94 -2.41
N TRP A 522 23.00 28.21 -2.61
CA TRP A 522 24.29 28.55 -1.99
C TRP A 522 24.82 29.87 -2.51
N ALA A 523 24.78 30.10 -3.84
CA ALA A 523 25.15 31.37 -4.45
C ALA A 523 24.29 32.53 -3.92
N ALA A 524 22.96 32.34 -3.81
CA ALA A 524 22.05 33.33 -3.25
C ALA A 524 22.38 33.65 -1.78
N ALA A 525 22.70 32.64 -0.97
CA ALA A 525 23.10 32.84 0.42
C ALA A 525 24.44 33.57 0.56
N LEU A 526 25.44 33.27 -0.29
CA LEU A 526 26.70 33.99 -0.38
C LEU A 526 26.48 35.46 -0.75
N ALA A 527 25.70 35.73 -1.80
CA ALA A 527 25.38 37.09 -2.24
C ALA A 527 24.63 37.89 -1.14
N ALA A 528 23.70 37.26 -0.43
CA ALA A 528 22.98 37.89 0.68
C ALA A 528 23.87 38.26 1.87
N ASN A 529 25.08 37.70 1.95
CA ASN A 529 26.12 38.02 2.93
C ASN A 529 27.26 38.89 2.37
N GLY A 530 27.13 39.44 1.14
CA GLY A 530 28.09 40.31 0.51
C GLY A 530 29.31 39.60 -0.11
N GLN A 531 29.31 38.27 -0.21
CA GLN A 531 30.40 37.47 -0.81
C GLN A 531 30.15 37.29 -2.31
N PHE A 532 30.12 38.39 -3.07
CA PHE A 532 29.67 38.42 -4.47
C PHE A 532 30.59 37.63 -5.41
N GLU A 533 31.91 37.68 -5.23
CA GLU A 533 32.84 36.94 -6.10
C GLU A 533 32.59 35.42 -6.02
N LYS A 534 32.50 34.89 -4.80
CA LYS A 534 32.19 33.47 -4.58
C LYS A 534 30.79 33.12 -5.10
N ALA A 535 29.81 34.00 -4.89
CA ALA A 535 28.45 33.79 -5.38
C ALA A 535 28.42 33.65 -6.91
N ILE A 536 29.17 34.47 -7.64
CA ILE A 536 29.28 34.41 -9.11
C ILE A 536 29.94 33.10 -9.53
N GLU A 537 30.98 32.65 -8.85
CA GLU A 537 31.66 31.39 -9.15
C GLU A 537 30.71 30.20 -9.00
N ILE A 538 30.02 30.12 -7.86
CA ILE A 538 29.05 29.04 -7.59
C ILE A 538 27.86 29.11 -8.56
N GLN A 539 27.38 30.32 -8.90
CA GLN A 539 26.28 30.47 -9.87
C GLN A 539 26.67 29.97 -11.27
N LYS A 540 27.92 30.22 -11.70
CA LYS A 540 28.41 29.65 -12.97
C LYS A 540 28.43 28.13 -12.96
N GLN A 541 28.80 27.51 -11.82
CA GLN A 541 28.74 26.07 -11.67
C GLN A 541 27.29 25.56 -11.76
N ALA A 542 26.31 26.25 -11.15
CA ALA A 542 24.89 25.88 -11.23
C ALA A 542 24.33 25.94 -12.67
N ILE A 543 24.80 26.93 -13.46
CA ILE A 543 24.38 27.08 -14.86
C ILE A 543 25.01 26.02 -15.77
N SER A 544 26.22 25.56 -15.46
CA SER A 544 26.96 24.58 -16.26
C SER A 544 26.47 23.13 -16.07
N LYS A 545 25.72 22.88 -15.01
CA LYS A 545 25.04 21.58 -14.72
C LYS A 545 23.60 21.57 -15.21
#